data_fb3786ba904ffb131a20166dfb23eb92
#
_entry.id   fb3786ba904ffb131a20166dfb23eb92
#
_cell.length_a   1.000
_cell.length_b   1.000
_cell.length_c   1.000
_cell.angle_alpha   90.00
_cell.angle_beta   90.00
_cell.angle_gamma   90.00
#
_symmetry.space_group_name_H-M   'P 1'
#
loop_
_entity.id
_entity.type
_entity.pdbx_description
1 polymer ?
#
loop_
_entity_poly.entity_id
_entity_poly.type
_entity_poly.pdbx_seq_one_letter_code
_entity_poly.pdbx_strand_id
1 'polypeptide(L)'
;MLMQLATAEPPSVSPPPHDALALLPSEEAQRVLQWAADWVSKALPSTYHGDKDWGKQTRLYAGVRFTKHDGRLSTKRRWVEVGHGRWIQYDIDLHDPALPDRLNIQITKAEIGPDHRIHFEAQIDTRVDLHIQQERWNLGTRLFSVSVKGDAAIRMIVVGDVGFAFDLTRIPPDVVADPNIRSTQVSLVSLNIDRVSKIGGEVAEAFGDVAKRIIRDEYLPKQQAKITDRLNTQIDRRRDQFRFGASEWLLKTLPTTPTK
;
A
#
# COMPACT_ATOMS: atom_id res chain seq x y z
N MET A 1 -51.81 23.69 53.21
CA MET A 1 -50.41 23.39 53.47
C MET A 1 -49.95 22.45 52.35
N LEU A 2 -49.47 23.02 51.22
CA LEU A 2 -49.06 22.29 50.06
C LEU A 2 -47.55 22.13 50.10
N MET A 3 -47.10 20.87 50.18
CA MET A 3 -45.68 20.47 50.23
C MET A 3 -45.16 20.46 48.80
N GLN A 4 -44.23 21.37 48.44
CA GLN A 4 -43.49 21.36 47.20
C GLN A 4 -42.45 20.27 47.26
N LEU A 5 -42.61 19.27 46.36
CA LEU A 5 -41.56 18.30 46.09
C LEU A 5 -40.49 18.96 45.19
N ALA A 6 -39.31 19.14 45.74
CA ALA A 6 -38.15 19.56 45.00
C ALA A 6 -37.66 18.41 44.09
N THR A 7 -37.79 18.61 42.78
CA THR A 7 -37.25 17.72 41.75
C THR A 7 -35.73 17.94 41.71
N ALA A 8 -34.95 16.97 42.16
CA ALA A 8 -33.50 16.98 42.03
C ALA A 8 -33.13 16.76 40.54
N GLU A 9 -32.46 17.72 39.98
CA GLU A 9 -31.88 17.65 38.65
C GLU A 9 -30.78 16.56 38.63
N PRO A 10 -30.76 15.65 37.63
CA PRO A 10 -29.70 14.64 37.56
C PRO A 10 -28.34 15.31 37.31
N PRO A 11 -27.24 14.79 37.89
CA PRO A 11 -25.92 15.36 37.69
C PRO A 11 -25.56 15.33 36.22
N SER A 12 -25.25 16.50 35.65
CA SER A 12 -24.70 16.64 34.30
C SER A 12 -23.36 15.93 34.25
N VAL A 13 -23.33 14.75 33.68
CA VAL A 13 -22.08 14.05 33.33
C VAL A 13 -21.44 14.84 32.20
N SER A 14 -20.44 15.65 32.58
CA SER A 14 -19.59 16.29 31.58
C SER A 14 -18.96 15.21 30.70
N PRO A 15 -18.95 15.35 29.36
CA PRO A 15 -18.24 14.42 28.51
C PRO A 15 -16.77 14.39 28.91
N PRO A 16 -16.10 13.21 28.86
CA PRO A 16 -14.69 13.10 29.20
C PRO A 16 -13.90 14.08 28.34
N PRO A 17 -12.85 14.71 28.88
CA PRO A 17 -12.09 15.71 28.17
C PRO A 17 -11.48 15.07 26.90
N HIS A 18 -11.84 15.60 25.75
CA HIS A 18 -11.23 15.26 24.45
C HIS A 18 -9.73 15.66 24.38
N ASP A 19 -9.22 16.26 25.46
CA ASP A 19 -7.89 16.85 25.54
C ASP A 19 -6.79 15.90 26.05
N ALA A 20 -7.09 14.63 26.33
CA ALA A 20 -6.09 13.71 26.87
C ALA A 20 -4.91 13.47 25.89
N LEU A 21 -5.14 13.59 24.59
CA LEU A 21 -4.08 13.49 23.57
C LEU A 21 -3.25 14.77 23.45
N ALA A 22 -3.82 15.94 23.76
CA ALA A 22 -3.12 17.22 23.66
C ALA A 22 -1.97 17.39 24.70
N LEU A 23 -1.90 16.48 25.67
CA LEU A 23 -0.90 16.50 26.74
C LEU A 23 0.26 15.53 26.53
N LEU A 24 0.26 14.73 25.46
CA LEU A 24 1.35 13.80 25.21
C LEU A 24 2.57 14.54 24.66
N PRO A 25 3.77 14.38 25.26
CA PRO A 25 5.02 14.85 24.67
C PRO A 25 5.22 14.27 23.26
N SER A 26 5.88 15.01 22.38
CA SER A 26 6.16 14.54 21.01
C SER A 26 6.89 13.20 20.96
N GLU A 27 7.73 12.92 21.95
CA GLU A 27 8.44 11.64 22.08
C GLU A 27 7.48 10.47 22.36
N GLU A 28 6.40 10.69 23.09
CA GLU A 28 5.39 9.67 23.35
C GLU A 28 4.53 9.41 22.11
N ALA A 29 4.15 10.47 21.41
CA ALA A 29 3.46 10.36 20.14
C ALA A 29 4.31 9.57 19.12
N GLN A 30 5.60 9.85 19.06
CA GLN A 30 6.54 9.12 18.22
C GLN A 30 6.63 7.64 18.57
N ARG A 31 6.69 7.30 19.88
CA ARG A 31 6.72 5.89 20.34
C ARG A 31 5.45 5.13 19.95
N VAL A 32 4.28 5.75 20.12
CA VAL A 32 2.99 5.14 19.75
C VAL A 32 2.94 4.87 18.23
N LEU A 33 3.35 5.84 17.43
CA LEU A 33 3.38 5.68 15.97
C LEU A 33 4.42 4.65 15.52
N GLN A 34 5.60 4.61 16.18
CA GLN A 34 6.62 3.60 15.88
C GLN A 34 6.11 2.19 16.18
N TRP A 35 5.45 2.00 17.32
CA TRP A 35 4.81 0.73 17.65
C TRP A 35 3.76 0.33 16.59
N ALA A 36 2.93 1.27 16.14
CA ALA A 36 1.96 1.02 15.08
C ALA A 36 2.64 0.67 13.74
N ALA A 37 3.74 1.33 13.40
CA ALA A 37 4.56 1.04 12.22
C ALA A 37 5.16 -0.38 12.27
N ASP A 38 5.68 -0.78 13.43
CA ASP A 38 6.23 -2.12 13.65
C ASP A 38 5.16 -3.21 13.55
N TRP A 39 3.94 -2.90 13.98
CA TRP A 39 2.81 -3.80 13.84
C TRP A 39 2.39 -3.94 12.37
N VAL A 40 2.30 -2.83 11.63
CA VAL A 40 1.98 -2.81 10.20
C VAL A 40 3.02 -3.58 9.40
N SER A 41 4.31 -3.43 9.71
CA SER A 41 5.39 -4.15 9.00
C SER A 41 5.22 -5.66 9.07
N LYS A 42 4.79 -6.19 10.23
CA LYS A 42 4.53 -7.63 10.44
C LYS A 42 3.28 -8.15 9.73
N ALA A 43 2.35 -7.25 9.41
CA ALA A 43 1.10 -7.60 8.74
C ALA A 43 1.18 -7.48 7.19
N LEU A 44 2.30 -6.99 6.65
CA LEU A 44 2.49 -6.86 5.21
C LEU A 44 2.72 -8.23 4.55
N PRO A 45 2.17 -8.46 3.36
CA PRO A 45 2.48 -9.66 2.60
C PRO A 45 3.94 -9.64 2.15
N SER A 46 4.58 -10.81 2.20
CA SER A 46 5.97 -10.96 1.74
C SER A 46 6.12 -10.80 0.23
N THR A 47 5.11 -11.18 -0.53
CA THR A 47 5.14 -11.16 -2.00
C THR A 47 3.94 -10.40 -2.55
N TYR A 48 4.19 -9.57 -3.53
CA TYR A 48 3.18 -8.82 -4.25
C TYR A 48 3.24 -9.12 -5.74
N HIS A 49 2.12 -9.60 -6.29
CA HIS A 49 1.95 -9.88 -7.72
C HIS A 49 1.10 -8.79 -8.37
N GLY A 50 1.49 -8.36 -9.56
CA GLY A 50 0.70 -7.43 -10.32
C GLY A 50 0.89 -7.63 -11.82
N ASP A 51 -0.10 -7.15 -12.57
CA ASP A 51 -0.04 -7.17 -14.03
C ASP A 51 -0.61 -5.89 -14.63
N LYS A 52 -0.26 -5.66 -15.88
CA LYS A 52 -0.85 -4.62 -16.70
C LYS A 52 -1.10 -5.17 -18.11
N ASP A 53 -2.38 -5.18 -18.46
CA ASP A 53 -2.86 -5.68 -19.75
C ASP A 53 -2.43 -7.13 -20.06
N TRP A 54 -2.06 -7.95 -19.04
CA TRP A 54 -1.65 -9.33 -19.24
C TRP A 54 -2.83 -10.15 -19.78
N GLY A 55 -2.59 -10.84 -20.90
CA GLY A 55 -3.65 -11.62 -21.56
C GLY A 55 -4.65 -10.80 -22.37
N LYS A 56 -4.43 -9.48 -22.57
CA LYS A 56 -5.33 -8.63 -23.35
C LYS A 56 -5.44 -9.13 -24.79
N GLN A 57 -6.67 -9.27 -25.26
CA GLN A 57 -7.00 -9.78 -26.58
C GLN A 57 -7.67 -8.72 -27.42
N THR A 58 -7.59 -8.92 -28.73
CA THR A 58 -8.35 -8.15 -29.73
C THR A 58 -9.05 -9.10 -30.69
N ARG A 59 -10.13 -8.67 -31.30
CA ARG A 59 -10.85 -9.47 -32.30
C ARG A 59 -10.20 -9.33 -33.66
N LEU A 60 -9.83 -10.46 -34.23
CA LEU A 60 -9.31 -10.56 -35.60
C LEU A 60 -10.35 -11.21 -36.49
N TYR A 61 -10.57 -10.62 -37.66
CA TYR A 61 -11.41 -11.23 -38.66
C TYR A 61 -10.71 -12.47 -39.24
N ALA A 62 -11.32 -13.64 -39.05
CA ALA A 62 -10.76 -14.95 -39.44
C ALA A 62 -11.53 -15.58 -40.64
N GLY A 63 -12.21 -14.75 -41.42
CA GLY A 63 -12.93 -15.23 -42.60
C GLY A 63 -14.44 -15.39 -42.42
N VAL A 64 -15.06 -16.21 -43.27
CA VAL A 64 -16.50 -16.43 -43.32
C VAL A 64 -16.80 -17.90 -43.02
N ARG A 65 -17.78 -18.14 -42.15
CA ARG A 65 -18.34 -19.48 -41.96
C ARG A 65 -19.59 -19.61 -42.80
N PHE A 66 -19.63 -20.64 -43.66
CA PHE A 66 -20.82 -21.01 -44.42
C PHE A 66 -21.67 -21.98 -43.60
N THR A 67 -22.92 -21.68 -43.42
CA THR A 67 -23.89 -22.58 -42.76
C THR A 67 -25.03 -22.81 -43.72
N LYS A 68 -25.45 -24.08 -43.89
CA LYS A 68 -26.62 -24.45 -44.68
C LYS A 68 -27.76 -24.77 -43.70
N HIS A 69 -28.85 -24.05 -43.82
CA HIS A 69 -30.07 -24.29 -43.03
C HIS A 69 -31.25 -24.28 -44.00
N ASP A 70 -32.07 -25.31 -44.00
CA ASP A 70 -33.24 -25.51 -44.88
C ASP A 70 -32.95 -25.26 -46.38
N GLY A 71 -31.83 -25.79 -46.85
CA GLY A 71 -31.44 -25.65 -48.27
C GLY A 71 -30.86 -24.28 -48.63
N ARG A 72 -30.87 -23.31 -47.75
CA ARG A 72 -30.32 -21.96 -47.97
C ARG A 72 -28.93 -21.84 -47.38
N LEU A 73 -27.98 -21.31 -48.16
CA LEU A 73 -26.64 -20.97 -47.70
C LEU A 73 -26.65 -19.61 -47.02
N SER A 74 -26.23 -19.58 -45.78
CA SER A 74 -25.99 -18.33 -45.03
C SER A 74 -24.51 -18.19 -44.71
N THR A 75 -24.03 -16.95 -44.70
CA THR A 75 -22.65 -16.62 -44.35
C THR A 75 -22.62 -15.81 -43.07
N LYS A 76 -21.75 -16.23 -42.13
CA LYS A 76 -21.47 -15.47 -40.90
C LYS A 76 -20.00 -15.10 -40.83
N ARG A 77 -19.70 -13.85 -40.48
CA ARG A 77 -18.33 -13.43 -40.25
C ARG A 77 -17.79 -14.19 -39.05
N ARG A 78 -16.60 -14.76 -39.18
CA ARG A 78 -15.88 -15.43 -38.09
C ARG A 78 -14.88 -14.49 -37.53
N TRP A 79 -14.98 -14.27 -36.20
CA TRP A 79 -14.01 -13.50 -35.42
C TRP A 79 -13.31 -14.45 -34.48
N VAL A 80 -12.01 -14.22 -34.26
CA VAL A 80 -11.19 -14.97 -33.32
C VAL A 80 -10.55 -13.96 -32.40
N GLU A 81 -10.55 -14.24 -31.12
CA GLU A 81 -9.84 -13.44 -30.12
C GLU A 81 -8.38 -13.85 -30.11
N VAL A 82 -7.48 -12.88 -30.26
CA VAL A 82 -6.03 -13.09 -30.36
C VAL A 82 -5.30 -12.11 -29.47
N GLY A 83 -4.18 -12.54 -28.92
CA GLY A 83 -3.33 -11.69 -28.09
C GLY A 83 -2.87 -10.45 -28.84
N HIS A 84 -2.97 -9.28 -28.23
CA HIS A 84 -2.56 -8.02 -28.84
C HIS A 84 -2.16 -6.99 -27.78
N GLY A 85 -1.13 -6.20 -28.07
CA GLY A 85 -0.68 -5.14 -27.20
C GLY A 85 0.58 -5.47 -26.42
N ARG A 86 0.84 -4.69 -25.38
CA ARG A 86 1.96 -4.86 -24.47
C ARG A 86 1.44 -5.43 -23.18
N TRP A 87 1.92 -6.59 -22.80
CA TRP A 87 1.60 -7.29 -21.58
C TRP A 87 2.75 -7.16 -20.61
N ILE A 88 2.47 -6.78 -19.37
CA ILE A 88 3.46 -6.67 -18.31
C ILE A 88 2.95 -7.45 -17.12
N GLN A 89 3.80 -8.28 -16.55
CA GLN A 89 3.59 -8.97 -15.28
C GLN A 89 4.79 -8.68 -14.38
N TYR A 90 4.58 -8.51 -13.10
CA TYR A 90 5.65 -8.27 -12.14
C TYR A 90 5.36 -8.93 -10.81
N ASP A 91 6.42 -9.45 -10.23
CA ASP A 91 6.47 -9.99 -8.87
C ASP A 91 7.46 -9.14 -8.08
N ILE A 92 7.05 -8.71 -6.90
CA ILE A 92 7.85 -7.96 -5.94
C ILE A 92 7.89 -8.79 -4.67
N ASP A 93 9.08 -9.17 -4.23
CA ASP A 93 9.28 -10.00 -3.06
C ASP A 93 10.07 -9.21 -2.00
N LEU A 94 9.44 -8.98 -0.85
CA LEU A 94 10.07 -8.41 0.34
C LEU A 94 10.75 -9.49 1.19
N HIS A 95 10.56 -10.77 0.86
CA HIS A 95 10.93 -11.93 1.68
C HIS A 95 10.24 -11.89 3.04
N ASP A 96 10.97 -11.57 4.10
CA ASP A 96 10.39 -11.38 5.44
C ASP A 96 10.37 -9.88 5.78
N PRO A 97 9.20 -9.22 5.69
CA PRO A 97 9.09 -7.79 5.99
C PRO A 97 9.34 -7.46 7.48
N ALA A 98 9.41 -8.46 8.36
CA ALA A 98 9.78 -8.25 9.75
C ALA A 98 11.28 -8.04 9.94
N LEU A 99 12.10 -8.36 8.93
CA LEU A 99 13.54 -8.13 8.97
C LEU A 99 13.86 -6.65 8.66
N PRO A 100 14.61 -5.95 9.52
CA PRO A 100 14.88 -4.52 9.36
C PRO A 100 15.76 -4.17 8.15
N ASP A 101 16.46 -5.13 7.58
CA ASP A 101 17.22 -4.97 6.32
C ASP A 101 16.32 -5.08 5.08
N ARG A 102 15.11 -5.63 5.22
CA ARG A 102 14.11 -5.73 4.14
C ARG A 102 13.11 -4.62 4.18
N LEU A 103 12.59 -4.29 5.35
CA LEU A 103 11.66 -3.19 5.56
C LEU A 103 11.98 -2.51 6.89
N ASN A 104 12.30 -1.24 6.84
CA ASN A 104 12.53 -0.39 8.01
C ASN A 104 11.60 0.82 7.91
N ILE A 105 10.76 0.98 8.92
CA ILE A 105 9.84 2.11 9.03
C ILE A 105 10.27 2.90 10.26
N GLN A 106 10.69 4.14 10.05
CA GLN A 106 11.12 5.05 11.12
C GLN A 106 10.21 6.28 11.14
N ILE A 107 9.63 6.56 12.29
CA ILE A 107 8.92 7.82 12.52
C ILE A 107 9.97 8.88 12.83
N THR A 108 10.18 9.79 11.89
CA THR A 108 11.19 10.86 12.00
C THR A 108 10.68 12.08 12.71
N LYS A 109 9.35 12.34 12.61
CA LYS A 109 8.67 13.43 13.33
C LYS A 109 7.29 12.99 13.75
N ALA A 110 6.85 13.45 14.92
CA ALA A 110 5.50 13.32 15.42
C ALA A 110 5.15 14.53 16.28
N GLU A 111 4.07 15.21 15.93
CA GLU A 111 3.60 16.42 16.62
C GLU A 111 2.08 16.36 16.73
N ILE A 112 1.54 16.78 17.88
CA ILE A 112 0.10 16.88 18.06
C ILE A 112 -0.34 18.23 17.53
N GLY A 113 -1.18 18.19 16.50
CA GLY A 113 -1.74 19.39 15.89
C GLY A 113 -2.90 19.98 16.68
N PRO A 114 -3.30 21.21 16.35
CA PRO A 114 -4.45 21.89 16.97
C PRO A 114 -5.79 21.21 16.63
N ASP A 115 -5.79 20.30 15.65
CA ASP A 115 -6.90 19.45 15.24
C ASP A 115 -7.01 18.16 16.07
N HIS A 116 -6.23 18.03 17.16
CA HIS A 116 -6.11 16.84 18.01
C HIS A 116 -5.70 15.56 17.23
N ARG A 117 -5.04 15.74 16.08
CA ARG A 117 -4.46 14.64 15.31
C ARG A 117 -2.94 14.65 15.49
N ILE A 118 -2.32 13.49 15.45
CA ILE A 118 -0.86 13.38 15.46
C ILE A 118 -0.39 13.52 14.01
N HIS A 119 0.26 14.61 13.69
CA HIS A 119 0.94 14.82 12.42
C HIS A 119 2.29 14.12 12.46
N PHE A 120 2.61 13.37 11.42
CA PHE A 120 3.84 12.59 11.39
C PHE A 120 4.56 12.66 10.05
N GLU A 121 5.86 12.43 10.12
CA GLU A 121 6.70 12.12 8.98
C GLU A 121 7.36 10.76 9.25
N ALA A 122 7.20 9.83 8.31
CA ALA A 122 7.80 8.51 8.37
C ALA A 122 8.75 8.29 7.18
N GLN A 123 9.93 7.78 7.44
CA GLN A 123 10.83 7.27 6.44
C GLN A 123 10.69 5.76 6.35
N ILE A 124 10.46 5.26 5.16
CA ILE A 124 10.34 3.83 4.87
C ILE A 124 11.46 3.47 3.91
N ASP A 125 12.40 2.66 4.38
CA ASP A 125 13.45 2.06 3.58
C ASP A 125 13.09 0.60 3.33
N THR A 126 13.06 0.19 2.06
CA THR A 126 12.75 -1.19 1.69
C THR A 126 13.68 -1.71 0.64
N ARG A 127 14.05 -3.00 0.76
CA ARG A 127 14.76 -3.75 -0.26
C ARG A 127 13.85 -4.86 -0.77
N VAL A 128 13.67 -4.90 -2.06
CA VAL A 128 12.77 -5.84 -2.73
C VAL A 128 13.50 -6.56 -3.85
N ASP A 129 13.17 -7.84 -4.03
CA ASP A 129 13.57 -8.58 -5.21
C ASP A 129 12.48 -8.40 -6.27
N LEU A 130 12.89 -8.15 -7.49
CA LEU A 130 12.02 -7.82 -8.61
C LEU A 130 12.11 -8.90 -9.69
N HIS A 131 10.96 -9.36 -10.14
CA HIS A 131 10.85 -10.11 -11.37
C HIS A 131 9.80 -9.46 -12.27
N ILE A 132 10.23 -8.92 -13.39
CA ILE A 132 9.36 -8.24 -14.35
C ILE A 132 9.42 -9.00 -15.67
N GLN A 133 8.27 -9.35 -16.21
CA GLN A 133 8.14 -9.95 -17.54
C GLN A 133 7.32 -9.01 -18.42
N GLN A 134 7.84 -8.70 -19.60
CA GLN A 134 7.15 -7.93 -20.61
C GLN A 134 7.06 -8.71 -21.90
N GLU A 135 5.88 -8.77 -22.48
CA GLU A 135 5.65 -9.35 -23.80
C GLU A 135 5.00 -8.33 -24.73
N ARG A 136 5.32 -8.46 -26.01
CA ARG A 136 4.65 -7.70 -27.06
C ARG A 136 3.96 -8.66 -28.02
N TRP A 137 2.68 -8.49 -28.16
CA TRP A 137 1.83 -9.30 -29.03
C TRP A 137 1.24 -8.45 -30.15
N ASN A 138 1.20 -9.00 -31.34
CA ASN A 138 0.54 -8.40 -32.48
C ASN A 138 -0.32 -9.45 -33.22
N LEU A 139 -1.63 -9.27 -33.13
CA LEU A 139 -2.63 -10.13 -33.81
C LEU A 139 -2.36 -11.64 -33.62
N GLY A 140 -2.08 -12.07 -32.40
CA GLY A 140 -1.85 -13.46 -32.03
C GLY A 140 -0.40 -13.94 -32.17
N THR A 141 0.50 -13.09 -32.66
CA THR A 141 1.92 -13.41 -32.77
C THR A 141 2.69 -12.71 -31.65
N ARG A 142 3.47 -13.44 -30.87
CA ARG A 142 4.39 -12.88 -29.87
C ARG A 142 5.64 -12.38 -30.57
N LEU A 143 5.80 -11.05 -30.61
CA LEU A 143 6.95 -10.41 -31.26
C LEU A 143 8.22 -10.53 -30.43
N PHE A 144 8.10 -10.33 -29.11
CA PHE A 144 9.19 -10.55 -28.16
C PHE A 144 8.67 -10.83 -26.76
N SER A 145 9.53 -11.41 -25.94
CA SER A 145 9.35 -11.61 -24.51
C SER A 145 10.68 -11.30 -23.83
N VAL A 146 10.64 -10.39 -22.86
CA VAL A 146 11.81 -10.00 -22.04
C VAL A 146 11.44 -10.20 -20.58
N SER A 147 12.30 -10.86 -19.83
CA SER A 147 12.20 -10.92 -18.38
C SER A 147 13.42 -10.29 -17.73
N VAL A 148 13.19 -9.55 -16.67
CA VAL A 148 14.22 -8.87 -15.87
C VAL A 148 14.12 -9.39 -14.45
N LYS A 149 15.25 -9.79 -13.88
CA LYS A 149 15.37 -10.11 -12.45
C LYS A 149 16.43 -9.20 -11.86
N GLY A 150 16.20 -8.78 -10.62
CA GLY A 150 17.11 -7.92 -9.92
C GLY A 150 16.60 -7.56 -8.54
N ASP A 151 17.35 -6.74 -7.83
CA ASP A 151 16.98 -6.17 -6.54
C ASP A 151 16.92 -4.65 -6.62
N ALA A 152 16.03 -4.05 -5.84
CA ALA A 152 15.92 -2.61 -5.71
C ALA A 152 15.85 -2.19 -4.24
N ALA A 153 16.58 -1.12 -3.91
CA ALA A 153 16.41 -0.41 -2.66
C ALA A 153 15.60 0.87 -2.94
N ILE A 154 14.50 1.02 -2.21
CA ILE A 154 13.55 2.11 -2.37
C ILE A 154 13.44 2.83 -1.03
N ARG A 155 13.50 4.16 -1.08
CA ARG A 155 13.18 5.03 0.06
C ARG A 155 11.88 5.76 -0.22
N MET A 156 10.99 5.75 0.75
CA MET A 156 9.75 6.52 0.70
C MET A 156 9.64 7.39 1.96
N ILE A 157 9.35 8.66 1.77
CA ILE A 157 8.99 9.59 2.83
C ILE A 157 7.48 9.78 2.77
N VAL A 158 6.83 9.55 3.89
CA VAL A 158 5.37 9.63 4.03
C VAL A 158 5.06 10.72 5.05
N VAL A 159 4.27 11.69 4.65
CA VAL A 159 3.74 12.73 5.54
C VAL A 159 2.24 12.51 5.67
N GLY A 160 1.76 12.48 6.89
CA GLY A 160 0.36 12.24 7.17
C GLY A 160 -0.04 12.70 8.56
N ASP A 161 -1.24 12.31 8.92
CA ASP A 161 -1.79 12.50 10.26
C ASP A 161 -2.61 11.28 10.67
N VAL A 162 -2.75 11.07 11.97
CA VAL A 162 -3.58 10.01 12.53
C VAL A 162 -4.43 10.58 13.67
N GLY A 163 -5.73 10.35 13.58
CA GLY A 163 -6.66 10.58 14.67
C GLY A 163 -6.88 9.31 15.47
N PHE A 164 -7.23 9.42 16.74
CA PHE A 164 -7.61 8.31 17.58
C PHE A 164 -8.99 8.59 18.20
N ALA A 165 -9.85 7.57 18.18
CA ALA A 165 -11.16 7.60 18.80
C ALA A 165 -11.38 6.33 19.63
N PHE A 166 -12.21 6.44 20.67
CA PHE A 166 -12.63 5.28 21.46
C PHE A 166 -13.98 4.77 20.95
N ASP A 167 -14.02 3.50 20.63
CA ASP A 167 -15.30 2.83 20.33
C ASP A 167 -15.87 2.26 21.65
N LEU A 168 -16.80 3.01 22.24
CA LEU A 168 -17.46 2.66 23.50
C LEU A 168 -18.57 1.63 23.33
N THR A 169 -18.82 1.13 22.14
CA THR A 169 -19.85 0.08 21.91
C THR A 169 -19.38 -1.29 22.40
N ARG A 170 -18.09 -1.43 22.74
CA ARG A 170 -17.49 -2.65 23.30
C ARG A 170 -16.96 -2.42 24.70
N ILE A 171 -16.91 -3.47 25.50
CA ILE A 171 -16.35 -3.47 26.86
C ILE A 171 -15.31 -4.58 26.94
N PRO A 172 -14.00 -4.28 27.12
CA PRO A 172 -13.42 -2.94 27.18
C PRO A 172 -13.49 -2.22 25.83
N PRO A 173 -13.50 -0.87 25.84
CA PRO A 173 -13.59 -0.09 24.58
C PRO A 173 -12.39 -0.34 23.68
N ASP A 174 -12.61 -0.29 22.38
CA ASP A 174 -11.53 -0.35 21.39
C ASP A 174 -11.00 1.06 21.10
N VAL A 175 -9.71 1.16 20.82
CA VAL A 175 -9.10 2.35 20.23
C VAL A 175 -9.10 2.20 18.73
N VAL A 176 -9.69 3.15 18.04
CA VAL A 176 -9.74 3.19 16.56
C VAL A 176 -8.78 4.26 16.08
N ALA A 177 -7.78 3.87 15.30
CA ALA A 177 -6.91 4.81 14.61
C ALA A 177 -7.48 5.13 13.22
N ASP A 178 -7.43 6.41 12.85
CA ASP A 178 -7.87 6.95 11.57
C ASP A 178 -6.68 7.65 10.87
N PRO A 179 -5.78 6.90 10.23
CA PRO A 179 -4.65 7.45 9.51
C PRO A 179 -5.08 8.08 8.19
N ASN A 180 -4.42 9.16 7.81
CA ASN A 180 -4.59 9.84 6.54
C ASN A 180 -3.23 10.29 5.99
N ILE A 181 -2.87 9.86 4.79
CA ILE A 181 -1.62 10.22 4.12
C ILE A 181 -1.85 11.47 3.29
N ARG A 182 -1.10 12.53 3.60
CA ARG A 182 -1.17 13.81 2.88
C ARG A 182 -0.27 13.84 1.66
N SER A 183 0.93 13.32 1.80
CA SER A 183 1.88 13.25 0.69
C SER A 183 2.86 12.10 0.85
N THR A 184 3.39 11.64 -0.30
CA THR A 184 4.45 10.64 -0.36
C THR A 184 5.52 11.10 -1.33
N GLN A 185 6.78 10.86 -0.97
CA GLN A 185 7.92 11.06 -1.85
C GLN A 185 8.67 9.74 -1.97
N VAL A 186 8.82 9.21 -3.18
CA VAL A 186 9.48 7.93 -3.45
C VAL A 186 10.74 8.16 -4.23
N SER A 187 11.82 7.56 -3.78
CA SER A 187 13.13 7.58 -4.44
C SER A 187 13.70 6.19 -4.59
N LEU A 188 14.26 5.92 -5.76
CA LEU A 188 15.03 4.71 -6.01
C LEU A 188 16.47 4.94 -5.53
N VAL A 189 16.87 4.22 -4.49
CA VAL A 189 18.22 4.32 -3.91
C VAL A 189 19.22 3.53 -4.76
N SER A 190 18.87 2.27 -5.06
CA SER A 190 19.64 1.41 -5.95
C SER A 190 18.75 0.48 -6.74
N LEU A 191 19.23 0.06 -7.91
CA LEU A 191 18.63 -0.98 -8.71
C LEU A 191 19.76 -1.79 -9.32
N ASN A 192 19.85 -3.06 -8.94
CA ASN A 192 20.74 -4.02 -9.55
C ASN A 192 19.92 -4.94 -10.45
N ILE A 193 20.40 -5.14 -11.65
CA ILE A 193 19.77 -6.06 -12.60
C ILE A 193 20.68 -7.25 -12.80
N ASP A 194 20.28 -8.40 -12.25
CA ASP A 194 21.07 -9.63 -12.31
C ASP A 194 20.95 -10.31 -13.66
N ARG A 195 19.78 -10.23 -14.27
CA ARG A 195 19.47 -10.94 -15.51
C ARG A 195 18.44 -10.22 -16.36
N VAL A 196 18.74 -10.13 -17.65
CA VAL A 196 17.80 -9.70 -18.68
C VAL A 196 17.61 -10.86 -19.65
N SER A 197 16.48 -11.59 -19.53
CA SER A 197 16.12 -12.74 -20.37
C SER A 197 17.27 -13.75 -20.56
N LYS A 198 17.59 -14.03 -21.83
CA LYS A 198 18.69 -14.91 -22.25
C LYS A 198 19.94 -14.12 -22.66
N ILE A 199 19.95 -12.81 -22.45
CA ILE A 199 21.04 -11.90 -22.79
C ILE A 199 21.82 -11.63 -21.52
N GLY A 200 23.12 -11.94 -21.50
CA GLY A 200 24.04 -11.71 -20.40
C GLY A 200 25.21 -10.80 -20.82
N GLY A 201 26.04 -10.42 -19.86
CA GLY A 201 27.25 -9.63 -20.07
C GLY A 201 27.00 -8.13 -20.29
N GLU A 202 27.89 -7.44 -20.99
CA GLU A 202 27.88 -5.99 -21.19
C GLU A 202 26.55 -5.42 -21.74
N VAL A 203 25.81 -6.21 -22.53
CA VAL A 203 24.48 -5.81 -23.05
C VAL A 203 23.45 -5.76 -21.93
N ALA A 204 23.51 -6.66 -20.96
CA ALA A 204 22.61 -6.65 -19.81
C ALA A 204 22.90 -5.44 -18.89
N GLU A 205 24.16 -5.07 -18.70
CA GLU A 205 24.55 -3.88 -17.91
C GLU A 205 24.09 -2.60 -18.61
N ALA A 206 24.34 -2.45 -19.91
CA ALA A 206 23.89 -1.29 -20.67
C ALA A 206 22.36 -1.14 -20.64
N PHE A 207 21.62 -2.25 -20.71
CA PHE A 207 20.16 -2.25 -20.58
C PHE A 207 19.71 -1.89 -19.15
N GLY A 208 20.48 -2.33 -18.14
CA GLY A 208 20.29 -1.98 -16.74
C GLY A 208 20.34 -0.47 -16.49
N ASP A 209 21.34 0.19 -17.04
CA ASP A 209 21.53 1.64 -16.88
C ASP A 209 20.44 2.46 -17.60
N VAL A 210 20.01 2.02 -18.77
CA VAL A 210 18.85 2.62 -19.46
C VAL A 210 17.58 2.41 -18.64
N ALA A 211 17.36 1.21 -18.11
CA ALA A 211 16.19 0.91 -17.27
C ALA A 211 16.20 1.74 -15.97
N LYS A 212 17.35 1.89 -15.31
CA LYS A 212 17.53 2.76 -14.13
C LYS A 212 17.12 4.18 -14.42
N ARG A 213 17.57 4.73 -15.56
CA ARG A 213 17.24 6.09 -15.99
C ARG A 213 15.75 6.26 -16.23
N ILE A 214 15.14 5.36 -16.99
CA ILE A 214 13.70 5.39 -17.28
C ILE A 214 12.87 5.30 -15.99
N ILE A 215 13.26 4.40 -15.07
CA ILE A 215 12.55 4.24 -13.80
C ILE A 215 12.68 5.50 -12.95
N ARG A 216 13.89 6.03 -12.79
CA ARG A 216 14.17 7.19 -11.95
C ARG A 216 13.58 8.48 -12.49
N ASP A 217 13.78 8.74 -13.79
CA ASP A 217 13.53 10.07 -14.37
C ASP A 217 12.15 10.19 -15.00
N GLU A 218 11.56 9.06 -15.44
CA GLU A 218 10.26 9.10 -16.10
C GLU A 218 9.14 8.40 -15.33
N TYR A 219 9.42 7.22 -14.75
CA TYR A 219 8.37 6.38 -14.16
C TYR A 219 8.01 6.83 -12.74
N LEU A 220 8.99 6.93 -11.84
CA LEU A 220 8.74 7.28 -10.43
C LEU A 220 8.05 8.64 -10.27
N PRO A 221 8.47 9.72 -10.93
CA PRO A 221 7.79 11.01 -10.80
C PRO A 221 6.32 10.97 -11.25
N LYS A 222 6.02 10.21 -12.31
CA LYS A 222 4.64 10.05 -12.82
C LYS A 222 3.75 9.21 -11.90
N GLN A 223 4.33 8.33 -11.09
CA GLN A 223 3.58 7.48 -10.16
C GLN A 223 3.40 8.10 -8.78
N GLN A 224 4.25 9.06 -8.41
CA GLN A 224 4.30 9.62 -7.06
C GLN A 224 2.94 10.15 -6.57
N ALA A 225 2.23 10.94 -7.37
CA ALA A 225 0.89 11.43 -7.02
C ALA A 225 -0.13 10.29 -6.80
N LYS A 226 -0.01 9.22 -7.61
CA LYS A 226 -0.90 8.06 -7.51
C LYS A 226 -0.62 7.17 -6.32
N ILE A 227 0.58 7.24 -5.74
CA ILE A 227 0.95 6.42 -4.58
C ILE A 227 0.19 6.90 -3.35
N THR A 228 0.09 8.20 -3.12
CA THR A 228 -0.68 8.76 -2.01
C THR A 228 -2.14 8.31 -2.06
N ASP A 229 -2.79 8.45 -3.21
CA ASP A 229 -4.19 8.02 -3.40
C ASP A 229 -4.38 6.52 -3.18
N ARG A 230 -3.43 5.72 -3.67
CA ARG A 230 -3.45 4.26 -3.48
C ARG A 230 -3.28 3.87 -2.01
N LEU A 231 -2.37 4.54 -1.28
CA LEU A 231 -2.18 4.30 0.15
C LEU A 231 -3.46 4.62 0.92
N ASN A 232 -4.08 5.79 0.69
CA ASN A 232 -5.33 6.15 1.35
C ASN A 232 -6.45 5.17 0.99
N THR A 233 -6.56 4.75 -0.27
CA THR A 233 -7.53 3.72 -0.69
C THR A 233 -7.30 2.37 0.03
N GLN A 234 -6.05 1.97 0.26
CA GLN A 234 -5.74 0.74 1.02
C GLN A 234 -6.05 0.88 2.51
N ILE A 235 -5.77 2.05 3.08
CA ILE A 235 -6.16 2.40 4.46
C ILE A 235 -7.67 2.27 4.62
N ASP A 236 -8.44 2.90 3.73
CA ASP A 236 -9.91 2.84 3.76
C ASP A 236 -10.46 1.42 3.67
N ARG A 237 -9.88 0.59 2.81
CA ARG A 237 -10.27 -0.82 2.66
C ARG A 237 -9.96 -1.68 3.87
N ARG A 238 -9.03 -1.25 4.71
CA ARG A 238 -8.54 -2.00 5.87
C ARG A 238 -8.84 -1.29 7.19
N ARG A 239 -9.79 -0.37 7.23
CA ARG A 239 -10.15 0.40 8.44
C ARG A 239 -10.39 -0.48 9.67
N ASP A 240 -10.96 -1.66 9.47
CA ASP A 240 -11.21 -2.59 10.57
C ASP A 240 -9.93 -3.13 11.22
N GLN A 241 -8.81 -3.11 10.51
CA GLN A 241 -7.50 -3.54 11.03
C GLN A 241 -6.83 -2.48 11.92
N PHE A 242 -7.30 -1.23 11.87
CA PHE A 242 -6.81 -0.13 12.72
C PHE A 242 -7.58 -0.02 14.03
N ARG A 243 -8.19 -1.11 14.50
CA ARG A 243 -8.85 -1.23 15.79
C ARG A 243 -7.95 -2.02 16.74
N PHE A 244 -7.71 -1.47 17.90
CA PHE A 244 -6.88 -2.06 18.93
C PHE A 244 -7.68 -2.19 20.22
N GLY A 245 -7.69 -3.36 20.82
CA GLY A 245 -8.27 -3.52 22.15
C GLY A 245 -7.55 -2.63 23.18
N ALA A 246 -8.28 -1.83 23.94
CA ALA A 246 -7.69 -0.91 24.91
C ALA A 246 -6.75 -1.62 25.90
N SER A 247 -7.04 -2.86 26.28
CA SER A 247 -6.18 -3.68 27.15
C SER A 247 -4.84 -4.02 26.47
N GLU A 248 -4.84 -4.32 25.21
CA GLU A 248 -3.64 -4.64 24.45
C GLU A 248 -2.78 -3.38 24.21
N TRP A 249 -3.43 -2.26 23.96
CA TRP A 249 -2.79 -0.96 23.81
C TRP A 249 -2.15 -0.50 25.13
N LEU A 250 -2.88 -0.55 26.26
CA LEU A 250 -2.38 -0.17 27.57
C LEU A 250 -1.20 -1.02 28.04
N LEU A 251 -1.23 -2.33 27.83
CA LEU A 251 -0.15 -3.23 28.25
C LEU A 251 1.16 -3.00 27.46
N LYS A 252 1.08 -2.48 26.25
CA LYS A 252 2.25 -2.24 25.37
C LYS A 252 2.78 -0.81 25.45
N THR A 253 1.96 0.15 25.88
CA THR A 253 2.34 1.57 25.97
C THR A 253 2.78 2.00 27.36
N LEU A 254 2.35 1.29 28.41
CA LEU A 254 2.81 1.58 29.76
C LEU A 254 4.28 1.13 29.95
N PRO A 255 5.15 2.00 30.48
CA PRO A 255 6.51 1.59 30.82
C PRO A 255 6.42 0.46 31.84
N THR A 256 7.01 -0.69 31.52
CA THR A 256 7.23 -1.78 32.49
C THR A 256 8.14 -1.23 33.56
N THR A 257 7.58 -0.88 34.71
CA THR A 257 8.37 -0.52 35.89
C THR A 257 9.23 -1.72 36.25
N PRO A 258 10.56 -1.61 36.24
CA PRO A 258 11.39 -2.72 36.69
C PRO A 258 11.09 -2.97 38.15
N THR A 259 10.52 -4.12 38.44
CA THR A 259 10.38 -4.61 39.82
C THR A 259 11.77 -4.78 40.39
N LYS A 260 12.02 -4.09 41.48
CA LYS A 260 13.27 -4.06 42.26
C LYS A 260 13.47 -5.37 43.01
#